data_8b084e5d9b9bbaf95e0a4775bc6e923b
#
_entry.id   8b084e5d9b9bbaf95e0a4775bc6e923b
#
_cell.length_a   1.000
_cell.length_b   1.000
_cell.length_c   1.000
_cell.angle_alpha   90.00
_cell.angle_beta   90.00
_cell.angle_gamma   90.00
#
_symmetry.space_group_name_H-M   'P 1'
#
loop_
_entity.id
_entity.type
_entity.pdbx_description
1 polymer ?
#
loop_
_entity_poly.entity_id
_entity_poly.type
_entity_poly.pdbx_seq_one_letter_code
_entity_poly.pdbx_strand_id
1 'polypeptide(L)'
;MFKNHPKGLIAASLANMGERFGFYIMMAILTLFISAKFGLSEQTTGYVYSAFYASIYLLALVGGVIADRSKKYKATIVAGLVIMALGYVLIAIPTPTPVPNLALYLTLTCVGLGVIAFGNGLFKGNLQVLIGQMYDDPRYQSARDAGFQIFYMFINIGGIFAPFMAVGIRNWWLGHNGFDYSAELPALCHQYLREGASMPAQAMENLQSLATKVSLGNEVTDLQAFVGQYLDVFNRGFHYAFIAAVVMICVSMVIFLINQKKFPGPSKKEVATKDGAPSQNEVQMSAAEIKQRIYALFAVFGVVIFFWMSFHQNGYSLTYFARDYVDLSVIKIDLGFTVIKGAEIFQSVNPLIVVCLTPLVMYVFGRLREQGKEPSAPRKIAIGMGIAALAYVFLMVCSLGLPDQSTLGGMTEAAKHEMLLTPWVMVGMYFILTLAELFISPLGLSFVSKVAPPHLQGVMQGAWLAATALGNSLLFIGGILYTSVPLWACWLVFVGACAASMITMLAMVKWLERVAK
;
A
#
# COMPACT_ATOMS: atom_id res chain seq x y z
N MET A 1 8.57 -26.63 -11.24
CA MET A 1 8.14 -25.25 -11.33
C MET A 1 9.17 -24.34 -12.00
N PHE A 2 10.45 -24.32 -11.61
CA PHE A 2 11.44 -23.34 -12.09
C PHE A 2 12.31 -23.76 -13.31
N LYS A 3 12.26 -25.03 -13.77
CA LYS A 3 13.16 -25.54 -14.81
C LYS A 3 13.00 -24.90 -16.20
N ASN A 4 11.82 -24.37 -16.52
CA ASN A 4 11.50 -23.81 -17.84
C ASN A 4 11.50 -22.26 -17.85
N HIS A 5 12.20 -21.63 -16.91
CA HIS A 5 12.27 -20.19 -16.79
C HIS A 5 13.72 -19.66 -16.93
N PRO A 6 13.91 -18.41 -17.35
CA PRO A 6 15.23 -17.78 -17.40
C PRO A 6 15.91 -17.78 -16.03
N LYS A 7 17.22 -18.04 -16.00
CA LYS A 7 18.01 -18.08 -14.75
C LYS A 7 17.97 -16.78 -13.95
N GLY A 8 17.64 -15.66 -14.59
CA GLY A 8 17.52 -14.35 -13.95
C GLY A 8 16.20 -14.14 -13.19
N LEU A 9 15.14 -14.91 -13.51
CA LEU A 9 13.80 -14.69 -12.91
C LEU A 9 13.81 -14.73 -11.39
N ILE A 10 14.37 -15.78 -10.80
CA ILE A 10 14.39 -15.96 -9.34
C ILE A 10 15.18 -14.83 -8.67
N ALA A 11 16.32 -14.46 -9.26
CA ALA A 11 17.13 -13.37 -8.72
C ALA A 11 16.41 -12.02 -8.77
N ALA A 12 15.72 -11.72 -9.88
CA ALA A 12 14.89 -10.52 -10.00
C ALA A 12 13.70 -10.54 -9.03
N SER A 13 13.05 -11.71 -8.86
CA SER A 13 11.93 -11.88 -7.93
C SER A 13 12.37 -11.72 -6.47
N LEU A 14 13.53 -12.27 -6.08
CA LEU A 14 14.08 -12.09 -4.73
C LEU A 14 14.52 -10.64 -4.48
N ALA A 15 15.13 -9.97 -5.46
CA ALA A 15 15.47 -8.54 -5.34
C ALA A 15 14.20 -7.70 -5.17
N ASN A 16 13.17 -7.98 -5.96
CA ASN A 16 11.87 -7.31 -5.82
C ASN A 16 11.21 -7.60 -4.46
N MET A 17 11.25 -8.85 -3.99
CA MET A 17 10.73 -9.22 -2.69
C MET A 17 11.41 -8.43 -1.57
N GLY A 18 12.73 -8.31 -1.60
CA GLY A 18 13.49 -7.55 -0.59
C GLY A 18 13.13 -6.07 -0.60
N GLU A 19 13.03 -5.46 -1.78
CA GLU A 19 12.59 -4.07 -1.93
C GLU A 19 11.14 -3.89 -1.46
N ARG A 20 10.22 -4.75 -1.90
CA ARG A 20 8.82 -4.73 -1.46
C ARG A 20 8.68 -4.96 0.04
N PHE A 21 9.48 -5.82 0.63
CA PHE A 21 9.49 -6.04 2.07
C PHE A 21 9.83 -4.75 2.82
N GLY A 22 10.91 -4.06 2.43
CA GLY A 22 11.27 -2.76 3.01
C GLY A 22 10.17 -1.72 2.82
N PHE A 23 9.56 -1.66 1.65
CA PHE A 23 8.44 -0.78 1.35
C PHE A 23 7.22 -1.06 2.24
N TYR A 24 6.83 -2.32 2.41
CA TYR A 24 5.68 -2.70 3.23
C TYR A 24 5.94 -2.53 4.73
N ILE A 25 7.19 -2.67 5.22
CA ILE A 25 7.55 -2.25 6.58
C ILE A 25 7.15 -0.79 6.79
N MET A 26 7.60 0.08 5.90
CA MET A 26 7.31 1.52 6.02
C MET A 26 5.81 1.79 5.91
N MET A 27 5.14 1.25 4.90
CA MET A 27 3.71 1.50 4.68
C MET A 27 2.85 1.05 5.84
N ALA A 28 3.23 -0.05 6.51
CA ALA A 28 2.48 -0.56 7.66
C ALA A 28 2.46 0.44 8.82
N ILE A 29 3.55 1.14 9.06
CA ILE A 29 3.71 1.99 10.25
C ILE A 29 3.68 3.49 9.95
N LEU A 30 3.69 3.92 8.68
CA LEU A 30 3.91 5.32 8.29
C LEU A 30 2.89 6.29 8.90
N THR A 31 1.60 5.95 8.83
CA THR A 31 0.54 6.82 9.38
C THR A 31 0.63 6.95 10.89
N LEU A 32 0.86 5.83 11.59
CA LEU A 32 1.02 5.81 13.03
C LEU A 32 2.33 6.50 13.48
N PHE A 33 3.41 6.34 12.71
CA PHE A 33 4.66 7.06 12.94
C PHE A 33 4.47 8.57 12.83
N ILE A 34 3.84 9.07 11.75
CA ILE A 34 3.65 10.50 11.55
C ILE A 34 2.78 11.10 12.68
N SER A 35 1.67 10.45 13.04
CA SER A 35 0.81 10.94 14.11
C SER A 35 1.50 10.88 15.48
N ALA A 36 2.17 9.79 15.83
CA ALA A 36 2.85 9.63 17.11
C ALA A 36 4.11 10.50 17.25
N LYS A 37 4.86 10.69 16.15
CA LYS A 37 6.09 11.50 16.15
C LYS A 37 5.80 12.98 16.27
N PHE A 38 4.84 13.47 15.49
CA PHE A 38 4.60 14.90 15.33
C PHE A 38 3.35 15.40 16.04
N GLY A 39 2.56 14.51 16.66
CA GLY A 39 1.28 14.87 17.29
C GLY A 39 0.26 15.43 16.31
N LEU A 40 0.35 15.01 15.02
CA LEU A 40 -0.57 15.47 13.98
C LEU A 40 -1.90 14.71 14.06
N SER A 41 -2.97 15.41 13.70
CA SER A 41 -4.28 14.77 13.54
C SER A 41 -4.27 13.75 12.41
N GLU A 42 -5.23 12.80 12.47
CA GLU A 42 -5.44 11.81 11.41
C GLU A 42 -5.61 12.47 10.04
N GLN A 43 -6.35 13.59 9.99
CA GLN A 43 -6.56 14.36 8.76
C GLN A 43 -5.25 14.91 8.18
N THR A 44 -4.43 15.56 9.00
CA THR A 44 -3.14 16.13 8.55
C THR A 44 -2.17 15.05 8.13
N THR A 45 -2.12 13.95 8.88
CA THR A 45 -1.36 12.75 8.52
C THR A 45 -1.79 12.20 7.17
N GLY A 46 -3.10 12.22 6.89
CA GLY A 46 -3.67 11.80 5.61
C GLY A 46 -3.19 12.60 4.42
N TYR A 47 -2.99 13.91 4.56
CA TYR A 47 -2.41 14.72 3.47
C TYR A 47 -0.99 14.26 3.11
N VAL A 48 -0.15 14.04 4.12
CA VAL A 48 1.24 13.55 3.91
C VAL A 48 1.23 12.16 3.28
N TYR A 49 0.43 11.25 3.82
CA TYR A 49 0.30 9.88 3.33
C TYR A 49 -0.21 9.83 1.88
N SER A 50 -1.26 10.59 1.57
CA SER A 50 -1.85 10.66 0.22
C SER A 50 -0.88 11.21 -0.80
N ALA A 51 -0.18 12.30 -0.47
CA ALA A 51 0.82 12.91 -1.35
C ALA A 51 1.98 11.94 -1.62
N PHE A 52 2.48 11.27 -0.57
CA PHE A 52 3.52 10.26 -0.71
C PHE A 52 3.07 9.09 -1.59
N TYR A 53 1.90 8.52 -1.30
CA TYR A 53 1.43 7.34 -2.02
C TYR A 53 1.11 7.66 -3.50
N ALA A 54 0.55 8.84 -3.80
CA ALA A 54 0.35 9.30 -5.16
C ALA A 54 1.69 9.48 -5.90
N SER A 55 2.70 10.07 -5.23
CA SER A 55 4.01 10.33 -5.83
C SER A 55 4.73 9.06 -6.27
N ILE A 56 4.55 7.92 -5.57
CA ILE A 56 5.12 6.61 -5.94
C ILE A 56 4.70 6.20 -7.35
N TYR A 57 3.43 6.36 -7.68
CA TYR A 57 2.91 5.97 -9.00
C TYR A 57 3.21 7.01 -10.08
N LEU A 58 3.17 8.31 -9.76
CA LEU A 58 3.54 9.38 -10.70
C LEU A 58 5.02 9.32 -11.06
N LEU A 59 5.89 9.13 -10.08
CA LEU A 59 7.34 9.06 -10.31
C LEU A 59 7.76 7.75 -10.99
N ALA A 60 6.94 6.70 -10.95
CA ALA A 60 7.17 5.50 -11.75
C ALA A 60 7.11 5.78 -13.26
N LEU A 61 6.27 6.72 -13.71
CA LEU A 61 6.25 7.18 -15.10
C LEU A 61 7.55 7.89 -15.47
N VAL A 62 8.03 8.76 -14.59
CA VAL A 62 9.30 9.49 -14.79
C VAL A 62 10.45 8.49 -14.86
N GLY A 63 10.49 7.52 -13.96
CA GLY A 63 11.50 6.45 -13.94
C GLY A 63 11.52 5.61 -15.22
N GLY A 64 10.34 5.28 -15.76
CA GLY A 64 10.20 4.60 -17.04
C GLY A 64 10.77 5.42 -18.19
N VAL A 65 10.42 6.71 -18.30
CA VAL A 65 10.95 7.64 -19.34
C VAL A 65 12.47 7.75 -19.25
N ILE A 66 13.04 7.86 -18.05
CA ILE A 66 14.50 7.92 -17.85
C ILE A 66 15.18 6.66 -18.36
N ALA A 67 14.64 5.48 -18.03
CA ALA A 67 15.20 4.19 -18.47
C ALA A 67 15.07 4.00 -19.99
N ASP A 68 13.92 4.35 -20.56
CA ASP A 68 13.65 4.23 -22.00
C ASP A 68 14.56 5.14 -22.82
N ARG A 69 14.79 6.38 -22.38
CA ARG A 69 15.69 7.32 -23.06
C ARG A 69 17.16 6.90 -22.91
N SER A 70 17.56 6.46 -21.73
CA SER A 70 18.95 6.07 -21.47
C SER A 70 19.30 4.68 -22.00
N LYS A 71 18.30 3.82 -22.24
CA LYS A 71 18.44 2.38 -22.58
C LYS A 71 19.27 1.59 -21.56
N LYS A 72 19.43 2.12 -20.34
CA LYS A 72 20.26 1.56 -19.26
C LYS A 72 19.43 1.05 -18.09
N TYR A 73 18.45 0.17 -18.34
CA TYR A 73 17.52 -0.35 -17.33
C TYR A 73 18.21 -0.83 -16.04
N LYS A 74 19.32 -1.62 -16.16
CA LYS A 74 20.05 -2.12 -14.99
C LYS A 74 20.62 -0.98 -14.13
N ALA A 75 21.23 0.01 -14.77
CA ALA A 75 21.80 1.16 -14.06
C ALA A 75 20.69 2.02 -13.40
N THR A 76 19.55 2.19 -14.07
CA THR A 76 18.39 2.91 -13.53
C THR A 76 17.81 2.18 -12.31
N ILE A 77 17.72 0.84 -12.35
CA ILE A 77 17.28 0.02 -11.22
C ILE A 77 18.22 0.17 -10.02
N VAL A 78 19.55 0.08 -10.24
CA VAL A 78 20.54 0.25 -9.16
C VAL A 78 20.49 1.67 -8.59
N ALA A 79 20.41 2.70 -9.43
CA ALA A 79 20.25 4.07 -8.98
C ALA A 79 18.98 4.23 -8.14
N GLY A 80 17.87 3.60 -8.54
CA GLY A 80 16.63 3.59 -7.77
C GLY A 80 16.80 2.99 -6.38
N LEU A 81 17.48 1.83 -6.27
CA LEU A 81 17.75 1.19 -4.98
C LEU A 81 18.65 2.04 -4.08
N VAL A 82 19.69 2.67 -4.63
CA VAL A 82 20.58 3.58 -3.88
C VAL A 82 19.80 4.80 -3.37
N ILE A 83 19.02 5.45 -4.23
CA ILE A 83 18.23 6.62 -3.87
C ILE A 83 17.17 6.24 -2.80
N MET A 84 16.49 5.10 -2.95
CA MET A 84 15.58 4.60 -1.91
C MET A 84 16.31 4.37 -0.59
N ALA A 85 17.46 3.71 -0.60
CA ALA A 85 18.23 3.46 0.61
C ALA A 85 18.58 4.77 1.33
N LEU A 86 19.00 5.81 0.60
CA LEU A 86 19.29 7.13 1.15
C LEU A 86 18.03 7.76 1.78
N GLY A 87 16.87 7.67 1.11
CA GLY A 87 15.61 8.16 1.66
C GLY A 87 15.19 7.41 2.92
N TYR A 88 15.33 6.08 2.94
CA TYR A 88 15.06 5.28 4.14
C TYR A 88 16.04 5.61 5.28
N VAL A 89 17.33 5.79 5.00
CA VAL A 89 18.31 6.23 6.00
C VAL A 89 17.87 7.56 6.61
N LEU A 90 17.43 8.51 5.80
CA LEU A 90 17.02 9.83 6.28
C LEU A 90 15.87 9.75 7.29
N ILE A 91 14.85 8.90 7.04
CA ILE A 91 13.74 8.72 8.00
C ILE A 91 14.06 7.73 9.13
N ALA A 92 15.07 6.90 8.98
CA ALA A 92 15.48 5.91 9.96
C ALA A 92 16.37 6.49 11.06
N ILE A 93 17.00 7.65 10.84
CA ILE A 93 17.85 8.32 11.85
C ILE A 93 16.97 8.71 13.04
N PRO A 94 17.24 8.17 14.25
CA PRO A 94 16.48 8.52 15.44
C PRO A 94 16.61 10.02 15.76
N THR A 95 15.49 10.66 15.93
CA THR A 95 15.42 12.08 16.29
C THR A 95 14.61 12.23 17.59
N PRO A 96 14.89 13.23 18.44
CA PRO A 96 14.20 13.40 19.70
C PRO A 96 12.68 13.52 19.53
N THR A 97 11.93 13.01 20.48
CA THR A 97 10.48 13.21 20.58
C THR A 97 10.16 13.57 22.06
N PRO A 98 9.47 14.66 22.34
CA PRO A 98 8.87 15.64 21.41
C PRO A 98 9.89 16.34 20.50
N VAL A 99 9.50 16.62 19.25
CA VAL A 99 10.40 17.24 18.27
C VAL A 99 10.66 18.72 18.63
N PRO A 100 11.93 19.18 18.68
CA PRO A 100 12.25 20.55 19.05
C PRO A 100 11.74 21.59 18.05
N ASN A 101 11.68 21.23 16.77
CA ASN A 101 11.18 22.08 15.68
C ASN A 101 10.33 21.25 14.73
N LEU A 102 9.01 21.36 14.88
CA LEU A 102 8.03 20.61 14.10
C LEU A 102 8.23 20.81 12.59
N ALA A 103 8.37 22.06 12.14
CA ALA A 103 8.48 22.38 10.70
C ALA A 103 9.74 21.73 10.08
N LEU A 104 10.89 21.81 10.76
CA LEU A 104 12.14 21.23 10.27
C LEU A 104 12.04 19.70 10.16
N TYR A 105 11.64 19.02 11.24
CA TYR A 105 11.64 17.55 11.27
C TYR A 105 10.55 16.95 10.37
N LEU A 106 9.39 17.61 10.27
CA LEU A 106 8.34 17.20 9.33
C LEU A 106 8.80 17.38 7.88
N THR A 107 9.47 18.50 7.57
CA THR A 107 10.03 18.74 6.22
C THR A 107 11.09 17.68 5.89
N LEU A 108 12.01 17.36 6.80
CA LEU A 108 13.01 16.32 6.59
C LEU A 108 12.36 14.94 6.34
N THR A 109 11.31 14.62 7.08
CA THR A 109 10.54 13.40 6.85
C THR A 109 9.88 13.40 5.47
N CYS A 110 9.23 14.49 5.06
CA CYS A 110 8.62 14.62 3.74
C CYS A 110 9.66 14.55 2.61
N VAL A 111 10.83 15.14 2.78
CA VAL A 111 11.95 15.02 1.84
C VAL A 111 12.41 13.57 1.74
N GLY A 112 12.58 12.88 2.87
CA GLY A 112 12.92 11.45 2.90
C GLY A 112 11.90 10.59 2.15
N LEU A 113 10.61 10.83 2.38
CA LEU A 113 9.53 10.16 1.65
C LEU A 113 9.56 10.47 0.15
N GLY A 114 9.82 11.72 -0.24
CA GLY A 114 9.97 12.12 -1.64
C GLY A 114 11.14 11.41 -2.33
N VAL A 115 12.28 11.29 -1.64
CA VAL A 115 13.47 10.57 -2.12
C VAL A 115 13.15 9.08 -2.28
N ILE A 116 12.45 8.45 -1.32
CA ILE A 116 11.99 7.06 -1.43
C ILE A 116 11.07 6.90 -2.64
N ALA A 117 10.09 7.78 -2.82
CA ALA A 117 9.15 7.71 -3.93
C ALA A 117 9.84 7.83 -5.29
N PHE A 118 10.83 8.72 -5.41
CA PHE A 118 11.62 8.87 -6.63
C PHE A 118 12.47 7.62 -6.92
N GLY A 119 13.18 7.09 -5.92
CA GLY A 119 13.95 5.86 -6.06
C GLY A 119 13.06 4.65 -6.43
N ASN A 120 11.88 4.54 -5.82
CA ASN A 120 10.89 3.52 -6.16
C ASN A 120 10.41 3.64 -7.62
N GLY A 121 10.20 4.88 -8.09
CA GLY A 121 9.86 5.15 -9.49
C GLY A 121 10.91 4.64 -10.47
N LEU A 122 12.19 4.82 -10.15
CA LEU A 122 13.30 4.29 -10.97
C LEU A 122 13.41 2.76 -10.93
N PHE A 123 12.98 2.12 -9.85
CA PHE A 123 13.11 0.67 -9.66
C PHE A 123 11.94 -0.12 -10.24
N LYS A 124 10.72 0.18 -9.79
CA LYS A 124 9.55 -0.70 -9.90
C LYS A 124 9.17 -1.06 -11.33
N GLY A 125 8.94 -0.07 -12.19
CA GLY A 125 8.55 -0.30 -13.58
C GLY A 125 9.68 -0.93 -14.40
N ASN A 126 10.91 -0.50 -14.19
CA ASN A 126 12.06 -0.92 -14.96
C ASN A 126 12.46 -2.38 -14.67
N LEU A 127 12.26 -2.87 -13.44
CA LEU A 127 12.46 -4.28 -13.14
C LEU A 127 11.44 -5.17 -13.86
N GLN A 128 10.19 -4.73 -13.98
CA GLN A 128 9.16 -5.47 -14.75
C GLN A 128 9.50 -5.54 -16.23
N VAL A 129 10.00 -4.44 -16.81
CA VAL A 129 10.50 -4.42 -18.20
C VAL A 129 11.67 -5.40 -18.37
N LEU A 130 12.61 -5.40 -17.44
CA LEU A 130 13.75 -6.31 -17.46
C LEU A 130 13.32 -7.78 -17.43
N ILE A 131 12.32 -8.12 -16.63
CA ILE A 131 11.73 -9.47 -16.60
C ILE A 131 11.07 -9.78 -17.95
N GLY A 132 10.28 -8.85 -18.49
CA GLY A 132 9.67 -9.04 -19.81
C GLY A 132 10.70 -9.37 -20.88
N GLN A 133 11.82 -8.65 -20.91
CA GLN A 133 12.92 -8.88 -21.86
C GLN A 133 13.58 -10.26 -21.71
N MET A 134 13.59 -10.87 -20.51
CA MET A 134 14.09 -12.24 -20.33
C MET A 134 13.26 -13.28 -21.08
N TYR A 135 11.97 -12.99 -21.32
CA TYR A 135 11.04 -13.86 -22.03
C TYR A 135 10.92 -13.54 -23.53
N ASP A 136 11.70 -12.61 -24.05
CA ASP A 136 11.83 -12.38 -25.50
C ASP A 136 12.66 -13.51 -26.18
N ASP A 137 13.38 -14.33 -25.41
CA ASP A 137 14.04 -15.54 -25.90
C ASP A 137 12.97 -16.59 -26.26
N PRO A 138 12.94 -17.11 -27.52
CA PRO A 138 11.95 -18.08 -27.97
C PRO A 138 11.80 -19.32 -27.08
N ARG A 139 12.88 -19.72 -26.38
CA ARG A 139 12.87 -20.87 -25.46
C ARG A 139 11.96 -20.68 -24.25
N TYR A 140 11.72 -19.44 -23.83
CA TYR A 140 10.98 -19.10 -22.62
C TYR A 140 9.67 -18.37 -22.88
N GLN A 141 9.41 -17.98 -24.12
CA GLN A 141 8.28 -17.12 -24.50
C GLN A 141 6.93 -17.70 -24.05
N SER A 142 6.73 -19.02 -24.18
CA SER A 142 5.51 -19.71 -23.76
C SER A 142 5.29 -19.70 -22.24
N ALA A 143 6.35 -19.50 -21.44
CA ALA A 143 6.29 -19.47 -19.98
C ALA A 143 6.23 -18.04 -19.39
N ARG A 144 6.07 -17.00 -20.24
CA ARG A 144 6.10 -15.59 -19.83
C ARG A 144 5.07 -15.27 -18.75
N ASP A 145 3.81 -15.68 -18.94
CA ASP A 145 2.73 -15.40 -17.99
C ASP A 145 2.99 -16.08 -16.63
N ALA A 146 3.45 -17.33 -16.65
CA ALA A 146 3.83 -18.04 -15.43
C ALA A 146 5.00 -17.37 -14.72
N GLY A 147 5.95 -16.81 -15.47
CA GLY A 147 7.07 -16.04 -14.90
C GLY A 147 6.63 -14.77 -14.19
N PHE A 148 5.71 -14.01 -14.77
CA PHE A 148 5.13 -12.84 -14.10
C PHE A 148 4.30 -13.22 -12.88
N GLN A 149 3.59 -14.37 -12.89
CA GLN A 149 2.89 -14.88 -11.71
C GLN A 149 3.85 -15.22 -10.57
N ILE A 150 4.97 -15.89 -10.88
CA ILE A 150 6.03 -16.16 -9.89
C ILE A 150 6.57 -14.86 -9.32
N PHE A 151 6.90 -13.89 -10.17
CA PHE A 151 7.37 -12.59 -9.75
C PHE A 151 6.38 -11.88 -8.81
N TYR A 152 5.09 -11.90 -9.14
CA TYR A 152 4.02 -11.32 -8.33
C TYR A 152 3.84 -12.05 -6.99
N MET A 153 3.98 -13.38 -6.97
CA MET A 153 3.92 -14.17 -5.73
C MET A 153 5.00 -13.74 -4.73
N PHE A 154 6.24 -13.49 -5.19
CA PHE A 154 7.31 -13.02 -4.32
C PHE A 154 7.04 -11.63 -3.71
N ILE A 155 6.36 -10.74 -4.43
CA ILE A 155 5.89 -9.45 -3.89
C ILE A 155 4.99 -9.68 -2.67
N ASN A 156 4.00 -10.55 -2.82
CA ASN A 156 3.01 -10.82 -1.76
C ASN A 156 3.64 -11.54 -0.56
N ILE A 157 4.60 -12.45 -0.77
CA ILE A 157 5.36 -13.07 0.32
C ILE A 157 6.07 -11.98 1.15
N GLY A 158 6.71 -11.01 0.51
CA GLY A 158 7.30 -9.86 1.21
C GLY A 158 6.24 -9.08 2.02
N GLY A 159 5.07 -8.87 1.44
CA GLY A 159 3.97 -8.14 2.08
C GLY A 159 3.36 -8.85 3.31
N ILE A 160 3.37 -10.19 3.34
CA ILE A 160 2.85 -10.95 4.49
C ILE A 160 3.69 -10.69 5.75
N PHE A 161 5.01 -10.73 5.64
CA PHE A 161 5.89 -10.70 6.81
C PHE A 161 6.32 -9.29 7.23
N ALA A 162 6.24 -8.30 6.35
CA ALA A 162 6.74 -6.96 6.60
C ALA A 162 6.03 -6.25 7.80
N PRO A 163 4.70 -6.26 7.93
CA PRO A 163 4.04 -5.65 9.08
C PRO A 163 4.40 -6.33 10.40
N PHE A 164 4.55 -7.66 10.42
CA PHE A 164 4.99 -8.39 11.62
C PHE A 164 6.40 -7.98 12.05
N MET A 165 7.31 -7.79 11.10
CA MET A 165 8.65 -7.31 11.40
C MET A 165 8.64 -5.87 11.94
N ALA A 166 7.86 -4.98 11.33
CA ALA A 166 7.74 -3.60 11.76
C ALA A 166 7.25 -3.50 13.22
N VAL A 167 6.15 -4.21 13.51
CA VAL A 167 5.55 -4.25 14.86
C VAL A 167 6.48 -4.95 15.85
N GLY A 168 7.09 -6.07 15.45
CA GLY A 168 7.99 -6.84 16.31
C GLY A 168 9.20 -6.03 16.76
N ILE A 169 9.83 -5.28 15.85
CA ILE A 169 10.99 -4.43 16.16
C ILE A 169 10.57 -3.28 17.09
N ARG A 170 9.45 -2.59 16.80
CA ARG A 170 8.95 -1.51 17.64
C ARG A 170 8.65 -2.00 19.05
N ASN A 171 7.94 -3.11 19.19
CA ASN A 171 7.55 -3.63 20.48
C ASN A 171 8.73 -4.23 21.25
N TRP A 172 9.69 -4.85 20.55
CA TRP A 172 10.96 -5.26 21.15
C TRP A 172 11.68 -4.09 21.81
N TRP A 173 11.77 -2.95 21.11
CA TRP A 173 12.43 -1.77 21.65
C TRP A 173 11.67 -1.18 22.85
N LEU A 174 10.33 -1.14 22.81
CA LEU A 174 9.50 -0.73 23.94
C LEU A 174 9.76 -1.63 25.15
N GLY A 175 9.67 -2.95 24.99
CA GLY A 175 9.91 -3.92 26.06
C GLY A 175 11.32 -3.83 26.66
N HIS A 176 12.34 -3.58 25.81
CA HIS A 176 13.73 -3.38 26.27
C HIS A 176 13.88 -2.15 27.17
N ASN A 177 13.03 -1.13 26.99
CA ASN A 177 13.00 0.07 27.82
C ASN A 177 11.96 0.01 28.96
N GLY A 178 11.38 -1.16 29.23
CA GLY A 178 10.42 -1.35 30.32
C GLY A 178 9.01 -0.85 30.06
N PHE A 179 8.65 -0.67 28.78
CA PHE A 179 7.31 -0.24 28.37
C PHE A 179 6.57 -1.30 27.56
N ASP A 180 5.26 -1.36 27.76
CA ASP A 180 4.37 -2.09 26.83
C ASP A 180 3.82 -1.13 25.76
N TYR A 181 3.28 -1.73 24.69
CA TYR A 181 2.66 -1.00 23.60
C TYR A 181 1.25 -0.54 23.96
N SER A 182 0.99 0.74 23.78
CA SER A 182 -0.36 1.32 23.75
C SER A 182 -0.56 2.16 22.49
N ALA A 183 -1.65 1.91 21.77
CA ALA A 183 -1.97 2.63 20.55
C ALA A 183 -2.45 4.07 20.81
N GLU A 184 -3.13 4.31 21.93
CA GLU A 184 -3.74 5.59 22.29
C GLU A 184 -2.79 6.53 23.02
N LEU A 185 -1.89 5.98 23.79
CA LEU A 185 -1.05 6.75 24.72
C LEU A 185 -0.23 7.86 24.04
N PRO A 186 0.34 7.69 22.82
CA PRO A 186 1.04 8.79 22.15
C PRO A 186 0.17 10.02 21.90
N ALA A 187 -1.12 9.84 21.54
CA ALA A 187 -2.05 10.94 21.32
C ALA A 187 -2.35 11.70 22.62
N LEU A 188 -2.60 10.98 23.72
CA LEU A 188 -2.80 11.55 25.05
C LEU A 188 -1.55 12.28 25.57
N CYS A 189 -0.37 11.72 25.33
CA CYS A 189 0.92 12.36 25.65
C CYS A 189 1.07 13.70 24.91
N HIS A 190 0.77 13.75 23.62
CA HIS A 190 0.81 14.99 22.85
C HIS A 190 -0.26 15.99 23.32
N GLN A 191 -1.45 15.53 23.70
CA GLN A 191 -2.48 16.39 24.29
C GLN A 191 -2.00 17.00 25.61
N TYR A 192 -1.42 16.19 26.49
CA TYR A 192 -0.83 16.67 27.75
C TYR A 192 0.27 17.72 27.53
N LEU A 193 1.14 17.53 26.54
CA LEU A 193 2.20 18.49 26.20
C LEU A 193 1.64 19.84 25.69
N ARG A 194 0.46 19.85 25.06
CA ARG A 194 -0.19 21.07 24.58
C ARG A 194 -1.01 21.78 25.66
N GLU A 195 -1.74 21.03 26.46
CA GLU A 195 -2.78 21.54 27.37
C GLU A 195 -2.34 21.54 28.84
N GLY A 196 -1.38 20.70 29.22
CA GLY A 196 -0.90 20.58 30.59
C GLY A 196 -2.04 20.28 31.57
N ALA A 197 -2.10 21.07 32.65
CA ALA A 197 -3.16 20.94 33.67
C ALA A 197 -4.56 21.31 33.18
N SER A 198 -4.72 21.95 32.02
CA SER A 198 -6.03 22.27 31.42
C SER A 198 -6.64 21.15 30.58
N MET A 199 -5.93 20.01 30.49
CA MET A 199 -6.44 18.81 29.83
C MET A 199 -7.76 18.35 30.49
N PRO A 200 -8.77 17.88 29.73
CA PRO A 200 -10.02 17.36 30.27
C PRO A 200 -9.76 16.27 31.32
N ALA A 201 -10.52 16.31 32.44
CA ALA A 201 -10.29 15.42 33.58
C ALA A 201 -10.29 13.92 33.18
N GLN A 202 -11.22 13.51 32.31
CA GLN A 202 -11.29 12.12 31.83
C GLN A 202 -10.07 11.75 30.98
N ALA A 203 -9.58 12.65 30.13
CA ALA A 203 -8.39 12.41 29.33
C ALA A 203 -7.13 12.33 30.21
N MET A 204 -7.05 13.12 31.29
CA MET A 204 -5.99 13.05 32.27
C MET A 204 -6.02 11.73 33.04
N GLU A 205 -7.19 11.26 33.46
CA GLU A 205 -7.37 9.96 34.12
C GLU A 205 -6.96 8.81 33.20
N ASN A 206 -7.38 8.84 31.92
CA ASN A 206 -6.98 7.85 30.93
C ASN A 206 -5.46 7.85 30.69
N LEU A 207 -4.84 9.04 30.63
CA LEU A 207 -3.39 9.16 30.50
C LEU A 207 -2.67 8.50 31.70
N GLN A 208 -3.10 8.77 32.94
CA GLN A 208 -2.50 8.18 34.14
C GLN A 208 -2.69 6.66 34.21
N SER A 209 -3.90 6.19 33.90
CA SER A 209 -4.23 4.76 33.89
C SER A 209 -3.38 4.00 32.85
N LEU A 210 -3.31 4.53 31.61
CA LEU A 210 -2.49 3.92 30.56
C LEU A 210 -0.99 4.01 30.85
N ALA A 211 -0.52 5.11 31.45
CA ALA A 211 0.87 5.25 31.86
C ALA A 211 1.30 4.17 32.85
N THR A 212 0.48 3.92 33.87
CA THR A 212 0.70 2.84 34.84
C THR A 212 0.67 1.46 34.18
N LYS A 213 -0.31 1.24 33.29
CA LYS A 213 -0.47 -0.03 32.57
C LYS A 213 0.73 -0.34 31.68
N VAL A 214 1.21 0.62 30.89
CA VAL A 214 2.38 0.40 30.01
C VAL A 214 3.69 0.32 30.75
N SER A 215 3.77 0.87 31.97
CA SER A 215 4.93 0.75 32.87
C SER A 215 4.93 -0.57 33.67
N LEU A 216 4.15 -1.58 33.20
CA LEU A 216 4.06 -2.91 33.80
C LEU A 216 3.62 -2.88 35.28
N GLY A 217 2.75 -1.94 35.64
CA GLY A 217 2.20 -1.75 36.97
C GLY A 217 3.08 -0.90 37.91
N ASN A 218 4.21 -0.38 37.44
CA ASN A 218 4.97 0.61 38.19
C ASN A 218 4.23 1.94 38.26
N GLU A 219 4.11 2.51 39.45
CA GLU A 219 3.44 3.79 39.64
C GLU A 219 4.26 4.93 38.99
N VAL A 220 3.57 5.75 38.18
CA VAL A 220 4.17 6.91 37.52
C VAL A 220 3.99 8.13 38.41
N THR A 221 5.03 8.53 39.12
CA THR A 221 5.03 9.68 40.06
C THR A 221 5.23 11.01 39.35
N ASP A 222 6.05 11.04 38.27
CA ASP A 222 6.30 12.23 37.46
C ASP A 222 5.73 12.01 36.03
N LEU A 223 4.52 12.51 35.81
CA LEU A 223 3.82 12.36 34.54
C LEU A 223 4.50 13.14 33.41
N GLN A 224 5.13 14.30 33.72
CA GLN A 224 5.83 15.13 32.73
C GLN A 224 7.06 14.39 32.17
N ALA A 225 7.86 13.81 33.07
CA ALA A 225 9.03 13.03 32.68
C ALA A 225 8.62 11.76 31.91
N PHE A 226 7.58 11.07 32.41
CA PHE A 226 7.02 9.87 31.73
C PHE A 226 6.61 10.16 30.30
N VAL A 227 5.81 11.22 30.08
CA VAL A 227 5.30 11.57 28.73
C VAL A 227 6.43 11.79 27.74
N GLY A 228 7.48 12.54 28.15
CA GLY A 228 8.65 12.75 27.30
C GLY A 228 9.40 11.46 27.00
N GLN A 229 9.65 10.63 28.02
CA GLN A 229 10.38 9.38 27.88
C GLN A 229 9.61 8.36 27.02
N TYR A 230 8.31 8.18 27.27
CA TYR A 230 7.49 7.24 26.52
C TYR A 230 7.40 7.60 25.04
N LEU A 231 7.15 8.87 24.71
CA LEU A 231 7.11 9.34 23.32
C LEU A 231 8.45 9.13 22.61
N ASP A 232 9.58 9.40 23.27
CA ASP A 232 10.89 9.21 22.65
C ASP A 232 11.16 7.71 22.40
N VAL A 233 10.93 6.86 23.39
CA VAL A 233 11.11 5.40 23.26
C VAL A 233 10.15 4.82 22.19
N PHE A 234 8.89 5.22 22.20
CA PHE A 234 7.88 4.75 21.25
C PHE A 234 8.28 5.08 19.80
N ASN A 235 8.69 6.33 19.55
CA ASN A 235 9.08 6.76 18.21
C ASN A 235 10.43 6.21 17.76
N ARG A 236 11.39 5.98 18.66
CA ARG A 236 12.64 5.26 18.33
C ARG A 236 12.36 3.84 17.85
N GLY A 237 11.33 3.17 18.37
CA GLY A 237 10.89 1.87 17.87
C GLY A 237 10.51 1.89 16.38
N PHE A 238 9.86 2.95 15.91
CA PHE A 238 9.59 3.13 14.49
C PHE A 238 10.86 3.40 13.67
N HIS A 239 11.78 4.24 14.20
CA HIS A 239 13.05 4.47 13.51
C HIS A 239 13.85 3.17 13.33
N TYR A 240 13.85 2.27 14.33
CA TYR A 240 14.49 0.94 14.20
C TYR A 240 13.79 0.04 13.18
N ALA A 241 12.46 0.10 13.08
CA ALA A 241 11.74 -0.59 12.00
C ALA A 241 12.14 -0.04 10.61
N PHE A 242 12.35 1.27 10.47
CA PHE A 242 12.89 1.84 9.21
C PHE A 242 14.34 1.41 8.94
N ILE A 243 15.18 1.20 9.95
CA ILE A 243 16.52 0.59 9.75
C ILE A 243 16.40 -0.80 9.14
N ALA A 244 15.43 -1.62 9.59
CA ALA A 244 15.18 -2.91 8.97
C ALA A 244 14.77 -2.76 7.49
N ALA A 245 13.99 -1.74 7.13
CA ALA A 245 13.69 -1.44 5.74
C ALA A 245 14.96 -1.08 4.95
N VAL A 246 15.87 -0.26 5.51
CA VAL A 246 17.19 0.03 4.89
C VAL A 246 17.96 -1.26 4.62
N VAL A 247 18.04 -2.16 5.61
CA VAL A 247 18.74 -3.45 5.47
C VAL A 247 18.13 -4.26 4.33
N MET A 248 16.81 -4.33 4.24
CA MET A 248 16.14 -5.09 3.18
C MET A 248 16.36 -4.49 1.79
N ILE A 249 16.41 -3.15 1.66
CA ILE A 249 16.78 -2.49 0.39
C ILE A 249 18.24 -2.80 0.02
N CYS A 250 19.16 -2.79 0.99
CA CYS A 250 20.55 -3.18 0.76
C CYS A 250 20.68 -4.65 0.33
N VAL A 251 19.95 -5.56 0.98
CA VAL A 251 19.88 -6.98 0.58
C VAL A 251 19.35 -7.12 -0.85
N SER A 252 18.27 -6.41 -1.19
CA SER A 252 17.74 -6.35 -2.56
C SER A 252 18.79 -5.91 -3.56
N MET A 253 19.52 -4.83 -3.24
CA MET A 253 20.59 -4.29 -4.08
C MET A 253 21.73 -5.30 -4.26
N VAL A 254 22.17 -5.96 -3.21
CA VAL A 254 23.23 -6.99 -3.26
C VAL A 254 22.78 -8.16 -4.14
N ILE A 255 21.56 -8.68 -3.95
CA ILE A 255 21.00 -9.75 -4.79
C ILE A 255 21.00 -9.34 -6.26
N PHE A 256 20.56 -8.11 -6.56
CA PHE A 256 20.51 -7.60 -7.93
C PHE A 256 21.91 -7.48 -8.54
N LEU A 257 22.87 -6.89 -7.81
CA LEU A 257 24.24 -6.66 -8.27
C LEU A 257 24.99 -7.97 -8.55
N ILE A 258 24.92 -8.95 -7.66
CA ILE A 258 25.57 -10.27 -7.83
C ILE A 258 25.01 -11.00 -9.06
N ASN A 259 23.73 -10.81 -9.36
CA ASN A 259 23.07 -11.51 -10.46
C ASN A 259 22.98 -10.69 -11.76
N GLN A 260 23.61 -9.52 -11.87
CA GLN A 260 23.53 -8.65 -13.05
C GLN A 260 23.85 -9.33 -14.38
N LYS A 261 24.76 -10.31 -14.36
CA LYS A 261 25.16 -11.09 -15.56
C LYS A 261 24.05 -12.00 -16.08
N LYS A 262 23.07 -12.35 -15.24
CA LYS A 262 21.91 -13.19 -15.61
C LYS A 262 20.79 -12.40 -16.27
N PHE A 263 20.85 -11.07 -16.21
CA PHE A 263 19.83 -10.19 -16.78
C PHE A 263 20.19 -9.77 -18.20
N PRO A 264 19.21 -9.59 -19.10
CA PRO A 264 19.46 -9.22 -20.48
C PRO A 264 20.25 -7.90 -20.57
N GLY A 265 21.13 -7.83 -21.56
CA GLY A 265 21.81 -6.60 -21.97
C GLY A 265 20.86 -5.70 -22.78
N PRO A 266 21.34 -4.52 -23.24
CA PRO A 266 20.59 -3.70 -24.17
C PRO A 266 20.12 -4.52 -25.37
N SER A 267 18.82 -4.47 -25.71
CA SER A 267 18.24 -5.29 -26.78
C SER A 267 18.83 -4.90 -28.13
N LYS A 268 19.37 -5.87 -28.88
CA LYS A 268 19.83 -5.66 -30.26
C LYS A 268 18.71 -5.23 -31.22
N LYS A 269 17.43 -5.55 -30.92
CA LYS A 269 16.27 -5.13 -31.71
C LYS A 269 16.03 -3.63 -31.68
N GLU A 270 16.38 -2.95 -30.60
CA GLU A 270 16.22 -1.50 -30.49
C GLU A 270 17.34 -0.69 -31.17
N VAL A 271 18.46 -1.31 -31.52
CA VAL A 271 19.55 -0.67 -32.28
C VAL A 271 19.24 -0.68 -33.78
N ALA A 272 18.41 -1.60 -34.26
CA ALA A 272 18.07 -1.75 -35.69
C ALA A 272 16.95 -0.78 -36.16
N THR A 273 16.22 -0.11 -35.28
CA THR A 273 15.16 0.85 -35.64
C THR A 273 15.66 2.29 -35.83
N LYS A 274 16.96 2.51 -36.01
CA LYS A 274 17.50 3.82 -36.45
C LYS A 274 17.24 4.10 -37.94
N ASP A 275 16.92 3.08 -38.71
CA ASP A 275 16.49 3.24 -40.11
C ASP A 275 14.96 3.07 -40.14
N GLY A 276 14.27 4.19 -40.30
CA GLY A 276 12.80 4.31 -40.27
C GLY A 276 12.06 3.57 -41.39
N ALA A 277 12.15 2.24 -41.41
CA ALA A 277 11.26 1.42 -42.20
C ALA A 277 10.06 1.00 -41.34
N PRO A 278 8.81 1.36 -41.71
CA PRO A 278 7.62 0.87 -41.02
C PRO A 278 7.56 -0.64 -41.11
N SER A 279 7.35 -1.31 -39.97
CA SER A 279 7.06 -2.74 -39.91
C SER A 279 5.79 -3.02 -40.73
N GLN A 280 5.89 -3.85 -41.76
CA GLN A 280 4.85 -4.14 -42.76
C GLN A 280 3.59 -4.86 -42.23
N ASN A 281 3.31 -4.87 -40.92
CA ASN A 281 2.12 -5.47 -40.31
C ASN A 281 1.46 -4.58 -39.26
N GLU A 282 1.52 -3.24 -39.39
CA GLU A 282 0.66 -2.38 -38.60
C GLU A 282 -0.76 -2.42 -39.20
N VAL A 283 -1.69 -3.05 -38.46
CA VAL A 283 -3.12 -2.90 -38.71
C VAL A 283 -3.43 -1.42 -38.67
N GLN A 284 -3.65 -0.78 -39.82
CA GLN A 284 -4.00 0.65 -39.90
C GLN A 284 -5.39 0.84 -39.31
N MET A 285 -5.42 1.24 -38.03
CA MET A 285 -6.65 1.65 -37.36
C MET A 285 -7.10 3.01 -37.90
N SER A 286 -8.41 3.18 -38.15
CA SER A 286 -8.95 4.48 -38.49
C SER A 286 -8.80 5.47 -37.31
N ALA A 287 -8.67 6.77 -37.60
CA ALA A 287 -8.60 7.81 -36.58
C ALA A 287 -9.84 7.80 -35.65
N ALA A 288 -11.01 7.42 -36.18
CA ALA A 288 -12.23 7.28 -35.40
C ALA A 288 -12.15 6.12 -34.42
N GLU A 289 -11.59 4.99 -34.84
CA GLU A 289 -11.39 3.82 -33.97
C GLU A 289 -10.37 4.12 -32.85
N ILE A 290 -9.24 4.74 -33.19
CA ILE A 290 -8.24 5.18 -32.22
C ILE A 290 -8.89 6.10 -31.15
N LYS A 291 -9.69 7.06 -31.59
CA LYS A 291 -10.42 7.98 -30.69
C LYS A 291 -11.39 7.24 -29.76
N GLN A 292 -12.16 6.28 -30.28
CA GLN A 292 -13.08 5.47 -29.47
C GLN A 292 -12.35 4.62 -28.42
N ARG A 293 -11.22 4.00 -28.79
CA ARG A 293 -10.41 3.20 -27.88
C ARG A 293 -9.82 4.04 -26.76
N ILE A 294 -9.33 5.23 -27.08
CA ILE A 294 -8.81 6.18 -26.08
C ILE A 294 -9.92 6.63 -25.12
N TYR A 295 -11.10 7.00 -25.62
CA TYR A 295 -12.21 7.38 -24.76
C TYR A 295 -12.68 6.23 -23.86
N ALA A 296 -12.71 5.01 -24.37
CA ALA A 296 -13.05 3.82 -23.58
C ALA A 296 -12.06 3.61 -22.42
N LEU A 297 -10.76 3.78 -22.67
CA LEU A 297 -9.72 3.67 -21.66
C LEU A 297 -9.87 4.77 -20.60
N PHE A 298 -10.02 6.03 -20.99
CA PHE A 298 -10.19 7.13 -20.04
C PHE A 298 -11.47 7.01 -19.21
N ALA A 299 -12.56 6.49 -19.79
CA ALA A 299 -13.77 6.23 -19.04
C ALA A 299 -13.56 5.16 -17.95
N VAL A 300 -12.83 4.09 -18.27
CA VAL A 300 -12.44 3.07 -17.27
C VAL A 300 -11.49 3.65 -16.23
N PHE A 301 -10.52 4.46 -16.62
CA PHE A 301 -9.58 5.11 -15.68
C PHE A 301 -10.32 6.00 -14.69
N GLY A 302 -11.29 6.80 -15.15
CA GLY A 302 -12.11 7.65 -14.28
C GLY A 302 -12.86 6.86 -13.20
N VAL A 303 -13.37 5.69 -13.55
CA VAL A 303 -14.06 4.80 -12.60
C VAL A 303 -13.08 4.16 -11.60
N VAL A 304 -11.91 3.73 -12.09
CA VAL A 304 -10.90 3.04 -11.28
C VAL A 304 -10.23 3.97 -10.24
N ILE A 305 -10.24 5.28 -10.44
CA ILE A 305 -9.79 6.27 -9.44
C ILE A 305 -10.51 6.04 -8.10
N PHE A 306 -11.83 5.91 -8.11
CA PHE A 306 -12.63 5.72 -6.90
C PHE A 306 -12.41 4.36 -6.24
N PHE A 307 -12.10 3.32 -7.03
CA PHE A 307 -11.69 2.04 -6.48
C PHE A 307 -10.37 2.17 -5.70
N TRP A 308 -9.33 2.76 -6.29
CA TRP A 308 -8.04 2.90 -5.62
C TRP A 308 -8.11 3.83 -4.41
N MET A 309 -8.91 4.90 -4.47
CA MET A 309 -9.22 5.75 -3.31
C MET A 309 -9.82 4.92 -2.16
N SER A 310 -10.74 4.00 -2.47
CA SER A 310 -11.38 3.15 -1.47
C SER A 310 -10.45 2.02 -1.01
N PHE A 311 -9.78 1.34 -1.92
CA PHE A 311 -8.93 0.19 -1.63
C PHE A 311 -7.74 0.55 -0.72
N HIS A 312 -7.03 1.64 -1.03
CA HIS A 312 -5.84 2.04 -0.29
C HIS A 312 -6.14 2.74 1.06
N GLN A 313 -7.40 2.81 1.48
CA GLN A 313 -7.73 3.14 2.87
C GLN A 313 -7.18 2.10 3.86
N ASN A 314 -6.77 0.92 3.39
CA ASN A 314 -6.20 -0.15 4.20
C ASN A 314 -4.96 0.28 5.01
N GLY A 315 -4.12 1.15 4.48
CA GLY A 315 -2.96 1.72 5.17
C GLY A 315 -3.26 3.02 5.92
N TYR A 316 -4.50 3.49 5.93
CA TYR A 316 -4.87 4.77 6.50
C TYR A 316 -6.11 4.68 7.41
N SER A 317 -7.31 5.01 6.92
CA SER A 317 -8.52 5.05 7.79
C SER A 317 -8.89 3.67 8.36
N LEU A 318 -8.65 2.57 7.63
CA LEU A 318 -8.86 1.22 8.16
C LEU A 318 -7.84 0.86 9.25
N THR A 319 -6.61 1.35 9.16
CA THR A 319 -5.61 1.17 10.23
C THR A 319 -6.01 1.92 11.50
N TYR A 320 -6.51 3.15 11.36
CA TYR A 320 -7.05 3.90 12.51
C TYR A 320 -8.30 3.24 13.08
N PHE A 321 -9.22 2.77 12.24
CA PHE A 321 -10.38 2.02 12.72
C PHE A 321 -9.98 0.76 13.50
N ALA A 322 -9.00 0.02 13.01
CA ALA A 322 -8.48 -1.14 13.72
C ALA A 322 -7.80 -0.76 15.05
N ARG A 323 -7.13 0.40 15.11
CA ARG A 323 -6.52 0.93 16.34
C ARG A 323 -7.57 1.30 17.39
N ASP A 324 -8.65 1.97 16.97
CA ASP A 324 -9.57 2.63 17.87
C ASP A 324 -10.78 1.77 18.26
N TYR A 325 -11.18 0.81 17.41
CA TYR A 325 -12.45 0.08 17.57
C TYR A 325 -12.31 -1.46 17.52
N VAL A 326 -11.10 -1.99 17.43
CA VAL A 326 -10.89 -3.45 17.39
C VAL A 326 -10.09 -3.92 18.59
N ASP A 327 -10.52 -5.02 19.21
CA ASP A 327 -9.80 -5.62 20.32
C ASP A 327 -8.48 -6.26 19.84
N LEU A 328 -7.41 -5.49 19.97
CA LEU A 328 -6.05 -5.93 19.62
C LEU A 328 -5.43 -6.81 20.71
N SER A 329 -6.06 -6.95 21.89
CA SER A 329 -5.56 -7.79 22.98
C SER A 329 -5.64 -9.28 22.63
N VAL A 330 -6.61 -9.65 21.80
CA VAL A 330 -6.80 -11.02 21.28
C VAL A 330 -5.73 -11.40 20.26
N ILE A 331 -5.15 -10.40 19.56
CA ILE A 331 -4.07 -10.61 18.58
C ILE A 331 -2.73 -10.36 19.26
N LYS A 332 -2.31 -11.32 20.07
CA LYS A 332 -1.02 -11.27 20.76
C LYS A 332 -0.22 -12.51 20.40
N ILE A 333 0.89 -12.32 19.66
CA ILE A 333 1.85 -13.38 19.37
C ILE A 333 3.10 -13.09 20.19
N ASP A 334 3.33 -13.90 21.22
CA ASP A 334 4.51 -13.81 22.06
C ASP A 334 5.62 -14.69 21.48
N LEU A 335 6.72 -14.06 21.08
CA LEU A 335 7.92 -14.73 20.55
C LEU A 335 9.03 -14.86 21.61
N GLY A 336 8.74 -14.54 22.87
CA GLY A 336 9.68 -14.55 23.98
C GLY A 336 10.57 -13.32 24.06
N PHE A 337 11.14 -12.88 22.96
CA PHE A 337 11.98 -11.67 22.87
C PHE A 337 11.18 -10.42 22.42
N THR A 338 10.02 -10.58 21.86
CA THR A 338 9.10 -9.50 21.47
C THR A 338 7.66 -10.00 21.43
N VAL A 339 6.73 -9.07 21.59
CA VAL A 339 5.29 -9.33 21.45
C VAL A 339 4.78 -8.63 20.21
N ILE A 340 4.23 -9.40 19.27
CA ILE A 340 3.60 -8.86 18.08
C ILE A 340 2.15 -8.51 18.42
N LYS A 341 1.86 -7.21 18.52
CA LYS A 341 0.54 -6.64 18.84
C LYS A 341 0.45 -5.24 18.22
N GLY A 342 -0.56 -4.99 17.41
CA GLY A 342 -0.78 -3.68 16.79
C GLY A 342 -1.75 -3.76 15.61
N ALA A 343 -2.40 -2.65 15.28
CA ALA A 343 -3.36 -2.56 14.18
C ALA A 343 -2.73 -2.80 12.80
N GLU A 344 -1.45 -2.52 12.66
CA GLU A 344 -0.67 -2.66 11.44
C GLU A 344 -0.61 -4.08 10.90
N ILE A 345 -0.79 -5.08 11.78
CA ILE A 345 -0.77 -6.51 11.43
C ILE A 345 -1.84 -6.85 10.39
N PHE A 346 -2.99 -6.17 10.45
CA PHE A 346 -4.06 -6.41 9.48
C PHE A 346 -3.64 -6.13 8.04
N GLN A 347 -2.63 -5.31 7.79
CA GLN A 347 -2.12 -5.09 6.44
C GLN A 347 -1.47 -6.34 5.82
N SER A 348 -1.07 -7.32 6.64
CA SER A 348 -0.60 -8.63 6.18
C SER A 348 -1.73 -9.52 5.65
N VAL A 349 -2.97 -9.25 6.02
CA VAL A 349 -4.13 -10.07 5.66
C VAL A 349 -4.40 -10.01 4.15
N ASN A 350 -4.29 -8.82 3.54
CA ASN A 350 -4.49 -8.67 2.09
C ASN A 350 -3.52 -9.54 1.27
N PRO A 351 -2.17 -9.42 1.38
CA PRO A 351 -1.25 -10.23 0.59
C PRO A 351 -1.37 -11.74 0.91
N LEU A 352 -1.71 -12.11 2.14
CA LEU A 352 -1.99 -13.50 2.49
C LEU A 352 -3.20 -14.04 1.71
N ILE A 353 -4.29 -13.29 1.72
CA ILE A 353 -5.52 -13.67 1.00
C ILE A 353 -5.27 -13.68 -0.51
N VAL A 354 -4.50 -12.72 -1.06
CA VAL A 354 -4.10 -12.72 -2.48
C VAL A 354 -3.43 -14.03 -2.86
N VAL A 355 -2.45 -14.49 -2.06
CA VAL A 355 -1.73 -15.75 -2.34
C VAL A 355 -2.67 -16.95 -2.29
N CYS A 356 -3.58 -16.99 -1.32
CA CYS A 356 -4.52 -18.10 -1.14
C CYS A 356 -5.65 -18.10 -2.20
N LEU A 357 -6.23 -16.93 -2.52
CA LEU A 357 -7.39 -16.85 -3.40
C LEU A 357 -7.05 -16.80 -4.89
N THR A 358 -5.86 -16.34 -5.28
CA THR A 358 -5.48 -16.25 -6.69
C THR A 358 -5.66 -17.58 -7.43
N PRO A 359 -5.17 -18.73 -6.93
CA PRO A 359 -5.38 -20.01 -7.61
C PRO A 359 -6.86 -20.38 -7.75
N LEU A 360 -7.68 -20.09 -6.73
CA LEU A 360 -9.11 -20.36 -6.74
C LEU A 360 -9.84 -19.51 -7.78
N VAL A 361 -9.56 -18.20 -7.82
CA VAL A 361 -10.15 -17.27 -8.80
C VAL A 361 -9.75 -17.67 -10.21
N MET A 362 -8.48 -18.04 -10.44
CA MET A 362 -8.00 -18.53 -11.73
C MET A 362 -8.71 -19.84 -12.15
N TYR A 363 -8.89 -20.76 -11.22
CA TYR A 363 -9.63 -22.01 -11.48
C TYR A 363 -11.07 -21.73 -11.86
N VAL A 364 -11.78 -20.86 -11.13
CA VAL A 364 -13.17 -20.50 -11.43
C VAL A 364 -13.28 -19.86 -12.81
N PHE A 365 -12.42 -18.87 -13.13
CA PHE A 365 -12.44 -18.25 -14.46
C PHE A 365 -12.02 -19.22 -15.57
N GLY A 366 -11.08 -20.13 -15.32
CA GLY A 366 -10.73 -21.19 -16.25
C GLY A 366 -11.92 -22.08 -16.59
N ARG A 367 -12.66 -22.55 -15.60
CA ARG A 367 -13.89 -23.35 -15.78
C ARG A 367 -14.98 -22.58 -16.54
N LEU A 368 -15.18 -21.28 -16.20
CA LEU A 368 -16.15 -20.45 -16.90
C LEU A 368 -15.75 -20.24 -18.38
N ARG A 369 -14.45 -20.14 -18.66
CA ARG A 369 -13.91 -20.03 -20.02
C ARG A 369 -14.16 -21.31 -20.83
N GLU A 370 -13.89 -22.48 -20.26
CA GLU A 370 -14.17 -23.77 -20.88
C GLU A 370 -15.66 -23.93 -21.23
N GLN A 371 -16.55 -23.34 -20.42
CA GLN A 371 -18.00 -23.35 -20.65
C GLN A 371 -18.48 -22.22 -21.59
N GLY A 372 -17.59 -21.34 -22.06
CA GLY A 372 -17.96 -20.17 -22.87
C GLY A 372 -18.75 -19.10 -22.08
N LYS A 373 -18.74 -19.16 -20.74
CA LYS A 373 -19.51 -18.27 -19.85
C LYS A 373 -18.63 -17.26 -19.10
N GLU A 374 -17.34 -17.17 -19.44
CA GLU A 374 -16.44 -16.22 -18.79
C GLU A 374 -16.90 -14.78 -19.04
N PRO A 375 -17.12 -13.96 -17.99
CA PRO A 375 -17.46 -12.56 -18.17
C PRO A 375 -16.33 -11.79 -18.87
N SER A 376 -16.68 -10.79 -19.67
CA SER A 376 -15.70 -9.88 -20.27
C SER A 376 -14.92 -9.10 -19.22
N ALA A 377 -13.74 -8.57 -19.58
CA ALA A 377 -12.92 -7.78 -18.67
C ALA A 377 -13.69 -6.58 -18.05
N PRO A 378 -14.47 -5.77 -18.81
CA PRO A 378 -15.30 -4.72 -18.24
C PRO A 378 -16.35 -5.22 -17.23
N ARG A 379 -16.97 -6.39 -17.48
CA ARG A 379 -17.92 -6.99 -16.53
C ARG A 379 -17.25 -7.43 -15.24
N LYS A 380 -16.07 -8.02 -15.34
CA LYS A 380 -15.29 -8.41 -14.15
C LYS A 380 -14.90 -7.21 -13.33
N ILE A 381 -14.47 -6.10 -13.94
CA ILE A 381 -14.18 -4.84 -13.25
C ILE A 381 -15.44 -4.32 -12.54
N ALA A 382 -16.61 -4.32 -13.21
CA ALA A 382 -17.87 -3.91 -12.59
C ALA A 382 -18.22 -4.79 -11.37
N ILE A 383 -18.07 -6.11 -11.48
CA ILE A 383 -18.28 -7.05 -10.36
C ILE A 383 -17.32 -6.74 -9.21
N GLY A 384 -16.03 -6.49 -9.50
CA GLY A 384 -15.05 -6.09 -8.50
C GLY A 384 -15.44 -4.82 -7.75
N MET A 385 -15.96 -3.80 -8.47
CA MET A 385 -16.48 -2.57 -7.83
C MET A 385 -17.66 -2.86 -6.90
N GLY A 386 -18.58 -3.75 -7.31
CA GLY A 386 -19.70 -4.19 -6.47
C GLY A 386 -19.24 -4.93 -5.21
N ILE A 387 -18.25 -5.81 -5.34
CA ILE A 387 -17.64 -6.50 -4.20
C ILE A 387 -16.95 -5.50 -3.25
N ALA A 388 -16.26 -4.48 -3.77
CA ALA A 388 -15.67 -3.42 -2.96
C ALA A 388 -16.74 -2.62 -2.20
N ALA A 389 -17.88 -2.30 -2.86
CA ALA A 389 -19.01 -1.68 -2.19
C ALA A 389 -19.54 -2.56 -1.05
N LEU A 390 -19.67 -3.87 -1.26
CA LEU A 390 -20.10 -4.83 -0.22
C LEU A 390 -19.13 -4.89 0.95
N ALA A 391 -17.82 -4.77 0.72
CA ALA A 391 -16.83 -4.69 1.80
C ALA A 391 -17.11 -3.49 2.72
N TYR A 392 -17.40 -2.34 2.14
CA TYR A 392 -17.73 -1.13 2.91
C TYR A 392 -19.13 -1.17 3.53
N VAL A 393 -20.11 -1.85 2.89
CA VAL A 393 -21.42 -2.14 3.54
C VAL A 393 -21.21 -3.01 4.78
N PHE A 394 -20.38 -4.04 4.67
CA PHE A 394 -20.04 -4.89 5.82
C PHE A 394 -19.46 -4.06 6.97
N LEU A 395 -18.46 -3.22 6.70
CA LEU A 395 -17.84 -2.38 7.72
C LEU A 395 -18.81 -1.33 8.26
N MET A 396 -19.65 -0.74 7.41
CA MET A 396 -20.70 0.19 7.80
C MET A 396 -21.66 -0.46 8.81
N VAL A 397 -22.13 -1.67 8.53
CA VAL A 397 -23.04 -2.41 9.43
C VAL A 397 -22.34 -2.74 10.75
N CYS A 398 -21.09 -3.16 10.73
CA CYS A 398 -20.31 -3.42 11.95
C CYS A 398 -20.06 -2.13 12.77
N SER A 399 -20.16 -0.96 12.15
CA SER A 399 -19.94 0.34 12.82
C SER A 399 -21.22 0.96 13.35
N LEU A 400 -22.39 0.33 13.14
CA LEU A 400 -23.64 0.84 13.69
C LEU A 400 -23.63 0.75 15.22
N GLY A 401 -23.92 1.88 15.86
CA GLY A 401 -23.95 1.96 17.32
C GLY A 401 -22.59 2.20 17.98
N LEU A 402 -21.48 2.22 17.21
CA LEU A 402 -20.19 2.66 17.74
C LEU A 402 -20.20 4.18 17.98
N PRO A 403 -19.54 4.66 19.05
CA PRO A 403 -19.37 6.09 19.29
C PRO A 403 -18.48 6.71 18.21
N ASP A 404 -18.68 8.00 17.95
CA ASP A 404 -17.86 8.76 17.02
C ASP A 404 -16.43 8.91 17.55
N GLN A 405 -15.46 9.01 16.63
CA GLN A 405 -14.04 9.17 16.97
C GLN A 405 -13.80 10.35 17.92
N SER A 406 -14.53 11.47 17.74
CA SER A 406 -14.43 12.66 18.60
C SER A 406 -14.86 12.42 20.04
N THR A 407 -15.68 11.42 20.32
CA THR A 407 -16.18 11.10 21.67
C THR A 407 -15.28 10.17 22.46
N LEU A 408 -14.37 9.45 21.78
CA LEU A 408 -13.48 8.46 22.40
C LEU A 408 -12.62 9.05 23.51
N GLY A 409 -12.13 10.28 23.33
CA GLY A 409 -11.29 10.96 24.31
C GLY A 409 -11.99 11.23 25.66
N GLY A 410 -13.32 11.30 25.66
CA GLY A 410 -14.16 11.50 26.86
C GLY A 410 -14.63 10.20 27.52
N MET A 411 -14.32 9.03 26.95
CA MET A 411 -14.76 7.73 27.49
C MET A 411 -13.73 7.14 28.43
N THR A 412 -14.21 6.39 29.45
CA THR A 412 -13.33 5.60 30.33
C THR A 412 -12.75 4.41 29.58
N GLU A 413 -11.59 3.92 30.00
CA GLU A 413 -10.96 2.73 29.40
C GLU A 413 -11.87 1.49 29.44
N ALA A 414 -12.64 1.33 30.53
CA ALA A 414 -13.60 0.24 30.64
C ALA A 414 -14.72 0.35 29.57
N ALA A 415 -15.30 1.54 29.41
CA ALA A 415 -16.34 1.78 28.41
C ALA A 415 -15.81 1.60 26.96
N LYS A 416 -14.57 2.02 26.69
CA LYS A 416 -13.93 1.75 25.41
C LYS A 416 -13.76 0.26 25.16
N HIS A 417 -13.31 -0.49 26.17
CA HIS A 417 -13.09 -1.93 26.02
C HIS A 417 -14.38 -2.71 25.74
N GLU A 418 -15.50 -2.30 26.33
CA GLU A 418 -16.81 -2.95 26.12
C GLU A 418 -17.35 -2.77 24.68
N MET A 419 -16.97 -1.70 23.98
CA MET A 419 -17.42 -1.46 22.61
C MET A 419 -16.53 -2.06 21.54
N LEU A 420 -15.32 -2.59 21.88
CA LEU A 420 -14.38 -3.09 20.90
C LEU A 420 -14.95 -4.26 20.10
N LEU A 421 -14.77 -4.17 18.81
CA LEU A 421 -15.13 -5.20 17.86
C LEU A 421 -14.09 -6.33 17.85
N THR A 422 -14.54 -7.52 17.54
CA THR A 422 -13.63 -8.66 17.31
C THR A 422 -12.70 -8.40 16.11
N PRO A 423 -11.43 -8.86 16.13
CA PRO A 423 -10.51 -8.80 15.00
C PRO A 423 -11.02 -9.41 13.69
N TRP A 424 -11.97 -10.34 13.77
CA TRP A 424 -12.58 -10.96 12.60
C TRP A 424 -13.33 -9.98 11.71
N VAL A 425 -13.76 -8.83 12.23
CA VAL A 425 -14.33 -7.74 11.42
C VAL A 425 -13.31 -7.24 10.41
N MET A 426 -12.06 -7.00 10.85
CA MET A 426 -11.00 -6.58 9.93
C MET A 426 -10.62 -7.68 8.95
N VAL A 427 -10.51 -8.92 9.40
CA VAL A 427 -10.23 -10.06 8.51
C VAL A 427 -11.32 -10.20 7.45
N GLY A 428 -12.60 -10.09 7.83
CA GLY A 428 -13.74 -10.11 6.90
C GLY A 428 -13.69 -8.95 5.90
N MET A 429 -13.43 -7.73 6.38
CA MET A 429 -13.27 -6.54 5.53
C MET A 429 -12.15 -6.75 4.50
N TYR A 430 -10.97 -7.16 4.93
CA TYR A 430 -9.83 -7.42 4.04
C TYR A 430 -10.09 -8.56 3.08
N PHE A 431 -10.81 -9.62 3.52
CA PHE A 431 -11.18 -10.74 2.66
C PHE A 431 -12.04 -10.28 1.48
N ILE A 432 -13.12 -9.53 1.76
CA ILE A 432 -14.04 -9.05 0.72
C ILE A 432 -13.32 -8.04 -0.19
N LEU A 433 -12.54 -7.13 0.39
CA LEU A 433 -11.82 -6.10 -0.37
C LEU A 433 -10.72 -6.70 -1.26
N THR A 434 -10.01 -7.73 -0.79
CA THR A 434 -9.01 -8.46 -1.59
C THR A 434 -9.66 -9.24 -2.73
N LEU A 435 -10.83 -9.83 -2.49
CA LEU A 435 -11.59 -10.46 -3.57
C LEU A 435 -11.93 -9.44 -4.67
N ALA A 436 -12.36 -8.23 -4.30
CA ALA A 436 -12.59 -7.13 -5.25
C ALA A 436 -11.32 -6.78 -6.04
N GLU A 437 -10.17 -6.71 -5.37
CA GLU A 437 -8.87 -6.43 -5.98
C GLU A 437 -8.51 -7.44 -7.07
N LEU A 438 -8.71 -8.73 -6.81
CA LEU A 438 -8.42 -9.80 -7.77
C LEU A 438 -9.26 -9.72 -9.05
N PHE A 439 -10.45 -9.08 -8.98
CA PHE A 439 -11.30 -8.80 -10.13
C PHE A 439 -10.90 -7.54 -10.89
N ILE A 440 -10.13 -6.62 -10.32
CA ILE A 440 -9.84 -5.31 -10.92
C ILE A 440 -8.38 -5.20 -11.35
N SER A 441 -7.44 -5.53 -10.46
CA SER A 441 -6.03 -5.23 -10.63
C SER A 441 -5.39 -5.94 -11.84
N PRO A 442 -5.47 -7.28 -11.98
CA PRO A 442 -4.86 -7.97 -13.12
C PRO A 442 -5.65 -7.75 -14.42
N LEU A 443 -6.97 -7.59 -14.32
CA LEU A 443 -7.84 -7.48 -15.48
C LEU A 443 -7.86 -6.08 -16.08
N GLY A 444 -7.63 -5.05 -15.26
CA GLY A 444 -7.48 -3.68 -15.73
C GLY A 444 -6.26 -3.53 -16.64
N LEU A 445 -5.10 -4.03 -16.22
CA LEU A 445 -3.90 -4.03 -17.05
C LEU A 445 -4.09 -4.85 -18.35
N SER A 446 -4.74 -6.00 -18.26
CA SER A 446 -5.08 -6.81 -19.45
C SER A 446 -6.02 -6.07 -20.40
N PHE A 447 -7.04 -5.38 -19.87
CA PHE A 447 -7.96 -4.57 -20.67
C PHE A 447 -7.23 -3.43 -21.39
N VAL A 448 -6.37 -2.69 -20.68
CA VAL A 448 -5.55 -1.61 -21.25
C VAL A 448 -4.68 -2.15 -22.39
N SER A 449 -3.99 -3.28 -22.20
CA SER A 449 -3.12 -3.86 -23.22
C SER A 449 -3.86 -4.34 -24.47
N LYS A 450 -5.13 -4.74 -24.34
CA LYS A 450 -5.98 -5.17 -25.48
C LYS A 450 -6.60 -4.03 -26.24
N VAL A 451 -7.03 -2.98 -25.53
CA VAL A 451 -7.80 -1.87 -26.12
C VAL A 451 -6.89 -0.77 -26.63
N ALA A 452 -5.74 -0.56 -26.00
CA ALA A 452 -4.82 0.52 -26.38
C ALA A 452 -4.32 0.34 -27.82
N PRO A 453 -4.33 1.42 -28.63
CA PRO A 453 -3.69 1.40 -29.94
C PRO A 453 -2.22 1.00 -29.83
N PRO A 454 -1.65 0.20 -30.76
CA PRO A 454 -0.29 -0.34 -30.64
C PRO A 454 0.78 0.72 -30.37
N HIS A 455 0.69 1.89 -31.02
CA HIS A 455 1.64 2.99 -30.84
C HIS A 455 1.46 3.78 -29.52
N LEU A 456 0.36 3.57 -28.77
CA LEU A 456 0.05 4.23 -27.50
C LEU A 456 0.02 3.28 -26.31
N GLN A 457 0.36 2.01 -26.49
CA GLN A 457 0.26 0.99 -25.42
C GLN A 457 1.03 1.40 -24.15
N GLY A 458 2.26 1.87 -24.28
CA GLY A 458 3.05 2.35 -23.14
C GLY A 458 2.43 3.56 -22.45
N VAL A 459 1.93 4.52 -23.25
CA VAL A 459 1.25 5.72 -22.73
C VAL A 459 -0.02 5.37 -21.98
N MET A 460 -0.81 4.43 -22.48
CA MET A 460 -2.07 4.01 -21.85
C MET A 460 -1.83 3.18 -20.57
N GLN A 461 -0.80 2.35 -20.54
CA GLN A 461 -0.38 1.69 -19.29
C GLN A 461 0.14 2.71 -18.26
N GLY A 462 0.86 3.72 -18.71
CA GLY A 462 1.23 4.87 -17.88
C GLY A 462 0.01 5.62 -17.33
N ALA A 463 -1.00 5.85 -18.16
CA ALA A 463 -2.25 6.50 -17.74
C ALA A 463 -3.03 5.66 -16.70
N TRP A 464 -2.97 4.31 -16.77
CA TRP A 464 -3.49 3.44 -15.70
C TRP A 464 -2.80 3.68 -14.36
N LEU A 465 -1.48 3.81 -14.36
CA LEU A 465 -0.72 4.15 -13.14
C LEU A 465 -1.06 5.56 -12.64
N ALA A 466 -1.27 6.52 -13.55
CA ALA A 466 -1.70 7.87 -13.21
C ALA A 466 -3.11 7.87 -12.60
N ALA A 467 -4.04 7.03 -13.07
CA ALA A 467 -5.35 6.86 -12.46
C ALA A 467 -5.24 6.32 -11.02
N THR A 468 -4.34 5.35 -10.79
CA THR A 468 -4.04 4.88 -9.42
C THR A 468 -3.47 5.99 -8.55
N ALA A 469 -2.56 6.81 -9.09
CA ALA A 469 -2.00 7.96 -8.37
C ALA A 469 -3.07 8.98 -8.00
N LEU A 470 -4.01 9.28 -8.91
CA LEU A 470 -5.13 10.17 -8.64
C LEU A 470 -6.04 9.60 -7.54
N GLY A 471 -6.34 8.30 -7.56
CA GLY A 471 -7.07 7.64 -6.46
C GLY A 471 -6.35 7.80 -5.12
N ASN A 472 -5.03 7.59 -5.11
CA ASN A 472 -4.22 7.72 -3.91
C ASN A 472 -4.10 9.17 -3.42
N SER A 473 -4.14 10.15 -4.30
CA SER A 473 -4.17 11.57 -3.91
C SER A 473 -5.44 11.96 -3.16
N LEU A 474 -6.50 11.17 -3.27
CA LEU A 474 -7.79 11.39 -2.58
C LEU A 474 -7.92 10.61 -1.25
N LEU A 475 -6.89 9.88 -0.82
CA LEU A 475 -6.96 9.07 0.42
C LEU A 475 -7.25 9.92 1.66
N PHE A 476 -6.79 11.18 1.70
CA PHE A 476 -7.04 12.10 2.81
C PHE A 476 -8.54 12.31 3.10
N ILE A 477 -9.41 12.09 2.11
CA ILE A 477 -10.87 12.15 2.29
C ILE A 477 -11.32 11.17 3.37
N GLY A 478 -10.71 9.97 3.44
CA GLY A 478 -11.00 8.99 4.47
C GLY A 478 -10.73 9.51 5.88
N GLY A 479 -9.62 10.23 6.09
CA GLY A 479 -9.30 10.81 7.39
C GLY A 479 -10.22 11.97 7.77
N ILE A 480 -10.59 12.82 6.80
CA ILE A 480 -11.57 13.90 7.05
C ILE A 480 -12.91 13.29 7.48
N LEU A 481 -13.41 12.32 6.73
CA LEU A 481 -14.67 11.66 7.05
C LEU A 481 -14.60 10.92 8.39
N TYR A 482 -13.50 10.19 8.65
CA TYR A 482 -13.31 9.43 9.88
C TYR A 482 -13.41 10.28 11.15
N THR A 483 -12.94 11.54 11.09
CA THR A 483 -12.93 12.46 12.24
C THR A 483 -14.12 13.41 12.29
N SER A 484 -14.88 13.58 11.19
CA SER A 484 -15.89 14.64 11.07
C SER A 484 -17.32 14.16 11.01
N VAL A 485 -17.54 12.88 10.72
CA VAL A 485 -18.90 12.30 10.63
C VAL A 485 -18.97 10.97 11.38
N PRO A 486 -20.18 10.48 11.73
CA PRO A 486 -20.34 9.15 12.31
C PRO A 486 -19.70 8.07 11.44
N LEU A 487 -19.11 7.05 12.08
CA LEU A 487 -18.35 6.00 11.37
C LEU A 487 -19.14 5.33 10.26
N TRP A 488 -20.42 4.99 10.51
CA TRP A 488 -21.27 4.40 9.49
C TRP A 488 -21.43 5.31 8.27
N ALA A 489 -21.50 6.64 8.48
CA ALA A 489 -21.61 7.61 7.39
C ALA A 489 -20.27 7.75 6.63
N CYS A 490 -19.14 7.68 7.32
CA CYS A 490 -17.82 7.61 6.68
C CYS A 490 -17.76 6.45 5.68
N TRP A 491 -18.12 5.25 6.10
CA TRP A 491 -18.09 4.07 5.22
C TRP A 491 -19.15 4.11 4.12
N LEU A 492 -20.32 4.73 4.39
CA LEU A 492 -21.37 4.93 3.38
C LEU A 492 -20.87 5.75 2.18
N VAL A 493 -19.98 6.71 2.38
CA VAL A 493 -19.37 7.47 1.27
C VAL A 493 -18.57 6.55 0.36
N PHE A 494 -17.78 5.62 0.91
CA PHE A 494 -17.04 4.65 0.11
C PHE A 494 -17.95 3.61 -0.55
N VAL A 495 -19.05 3.20 0.11
CA VAL A 495 -20.11 2.40 -0.53
C VAL A 495 -20.64 3.13 -1.77
N GLY A 496 -21.00 4.42 -1.60
CA GLY A 496 -21.53 5.26 -2.69
C GLY A 496 -20.53 5.40 -3.84
N ALA A 497 -19.26 5.65 -3.54
CA ALA A 497 -18.21 5.77 -4.54
C ALA A 497 -18.01 4.47 -5.34
N CYS A 498 -17.93 3.32 -4.67
CA CYS A 498 -17.78 2.02 -5.32
C CYS A 498 -19.06 1.61 -6.08
N ALA A 499 -20.25 1.87 -5.54
CA ALA A 499 -21.52 1.56 -6.19
C ALA A 499 -21.75 2.45 -7.44
N ALA A 500 -21.46 3.75 -7.36
CA ALA A 500 -21.51 4.65 -8.52
C ALA A 500 -20.54 4.20 -9.62
N SER A 501 -19.33 3.78 -9.22
CA SER A 501 -18.34 3.20 -10.13
C SER A 501 -18.86 1.92 -10.81
N MET A 502 -19.48 1.02 -10.04
CA MET A 502 -20.09 -0.19 -10.57
C MET A 502 -21.21 0.12 -11.58
N ILE A 503 -22.13 1.02 -11.21
CA ILE A 503 -23.26 1.41 -12.08
C ILE A 503 -22.74 2.04 -13.37
N THR A 504 -21.75 2.93 -13.28
CA THR A 504 -21.13 3.56 -14.45
C THR A 504 -20.47 2.52 -15.37
N MET A 505 -19.72 1.57 -14.80
CA MET A 505 -19.13 0.47 -15.58
C MET A 505 -20.18 -0.39 -16.26
N LEU A 506 -21.26 -0.76 -15.56
CA LEU A 506 -22.37 -1.54 -16.14
C LEU A 506 -23.08 -0.80 -17.26
N ALA A 507 -23.29 0.51 -17.11
CA ALA A 507 -23.90 1.34 -18.18
C ALA A 507 -23.02 1.37 -19.44
N MET A 508 -21.70 1.36 -19.29
CA MET A 508 -20.74 1.41 -20.40
C MET A 508 -20.38 0.03 -20.96
N VAL A 509 -20.74 -1.07 -20.29
CA VAL A 509 -20.21 -2.41 -20.59
C VAL A 509 -20.38 -2.83 -22.04
N LYS A 510 -21.57 -2.61 -22.64
CA LYS A 510 -21.86 -2.96 -24.03
C LYS A 510 -21.01 -2.17 -25.03
N TRP A 511 -20.73 -0.91 -24.72
CA TRP A 511 -19.84 -0.07 -25.52
C TRP A 511 -18.39 -0.52 -25.40
N LEU A 512 -17.91 -0.75 -24.17
CA LEU A 512 -16.56 -1.23 -23.90
C LEU A 512 -16.28 -2.59 -24.54
N GLU A 513 -17.24 -3.51 -24.52
CA GLU A 513 -17.14 -4.81 -25.19
C GLU A 513 -17.06 -4.70 -26.71
N ARG A 514 -17.72 -3.71 -27.31
CA ARG A 514 -17.60 -3.43 -28.75
C ARG A 514 -16.25 -2.88 -29.15
N VAL A 515 -15.72 -1.99 -28.33
CA VAL A 515 -14.41 -1.36 -28.57
C VAL A 515 -13.25 -2.33 -28.32
N ALA A 516 -13.44 -3.34 -27.47
CA ALA A 516 -12.44 -4.35 -27.15
C ALA A 516 -12.37 -5.52 -28.14
N LYS A 517 -13.35 -5.63 -29.05
CA LYS A 517 -13.36 -6.57 -30.18
C LYS A 517 -12.52 -6.03 -31.33
#